data_a128ca5819aa8acd11d5f3cf26ac0ce5
#
_entry.id   a128ca5819aa8acd11d5f3cf26ac0ce5
#
_cell.length_a   1.000
_cell.length_b   1.000
_cell.length_c   1.000
_cell.angle_alpha   90.00
_cell.angle_beta   90.00
_cell.angle_gamma   90.00
#
_symmetry.space_group_name_H-M   'P 1'
#
loop_
_entity.id
_entity.type
_entity.pdbx_description
1 polymer ?
#
loop_
_entity_poly.entity_id
_entity_poly.type
_entity_poly.pdbx_seq_one_letter_code
_entity_poly.pdbx_strand_id
1 'polypeptide(L)'
;MNKIFVVGDIHGCFDKLYALMDKIPIDYARDQLIFIGDYIDRGPSSVDVVDYLVNFKELFPGTIFLKGNHEDMLQNYLDGSDRFTYMLNGGQQTLDEYLNRSNNPEAFPIPSEHLEFFNSLQLYYQTEDYIFVHAGLRKKVPLESQKKMDLLWIRDEFIHSNFNFGKRVIFGHTPFKEPLLESNKIGIDTGAVYGNRLTCVQLPEMEFFSA
;
A
#
# COMPACT_ATOMS: atom_id res chain seq x y z
N MET A 1 -16.18 2.17 19.83
CA MET A 1 -14.73 2.15 19.56
C MET A 1 -14.52 2.75 18.18
N ASN A 2 -13.41 3.47 17.98
CA ASN A 2 -13.07 3.95 16.64
C ASN A 2 -12.72 2.72 15.78
N LYS A 3 -13.26 2.66 14.58
CA LYS A 3 -12.96 1.58 13.63
C LYS A 3 -11.65 1.88 12.89
N ILE A 4 -11.04 0.83 12.35
CA ILE A 4 -9.87 0.96 11.50
C ILE A 4 -10.21 0.30 10.15
N PHE A 5 -10.11 1.07 9.07
CA PHE A 5 -10.27 0.59 7.71
C PHE A 5 -8.89 0.48 7.08
N VAL A 6 -8.59 -0.68 6.48
CA VAL A 6 -7.28 -0.94 5.87
C VAL A 6 -7.45 -1.35 4.43
N VAL A 7 -6.90 -0.59 3.51
CA VAL A 7 -6.98 -0.81 2.06
C VAL A 7 -5.71 -1.51 1.58
N GLY A 8 -5.89 -2.57 0.79
CA GLY A 8 -4.81 -3.35 0.17
C GLY A 8 -4.16 -2.69 -1.04
N ASP A 9 -3.36 -3.47 -1.76
CA ASP A 9 -2.54 -3.07 -2.90
C ASP A 9 -3.39 -2.58 -4.07
N ILE A 10 -3.10 -1.36 -4.56
CA ILE A 10 -3.92 -0.67 -5.56
C ILE A 10 -3.36 -0.84 -6.97
N HIS A 11 -2.04 -0.66 -7.13
CA HIS A 11 -1.36 -0.80 -8.41
C HIS A 11 -2.04 -0.09 -9.57
N GLY A 12 -2.27 1.22 -9.49
CA GLY A 12 -2.87 2.00 -10.57
C GLY A 12 -4.31 1.61 -10.94
N CYS A 13 -5.01 0.82 -10.12
CA CYS A 13 -6.42 0.47 -10.32
C CYS A 13 -7.35 1.56 -9.76
N PHE A 14 -7.31 2.75 -10.37
CA PHE A 14 -8.05 3.92 -9.88
C PHE A 14 -9.56 3.69 -9.80
N ASP A 15 -10.17 3.08 -10.80
CA ASP A 15 -11.61 2.81 -10.81
C ASP A 15 -12.04 1.95 -9.60
N LYS A 16 -11.21 0.94 -9.25
CA LYS A 16 -11.46 0.09 -8.09
C LYS A 16 -11.26 0.84 -6.79
N LEU A 17 -10.22 1.69 -6.71
CA LEU A 17 -10.01 2.54 -5.54
C LEU A 17 -11.22 3.45 -5.32
N TYR A 18 -11.65 4.16 -6.36
CA TYR A 18 -12.78 5.08 -6.27
C TYR A 18 -14.08 4.36 -5.85
N ALA A 19 -14.37 3.21 -6.49
CA ALA A 19 -15.54 2.40 -6.17
C ALA A 19 -15.49 1.79 -4.75
N LEU A 20 -14.29 1.44 -4.25
CA LEU A 20 -14.12 0.92 -2.89
C LEU A 20 -14.35 2.01 -1.86
N MET A 21 -13.79 3.21 -2.08
CA MET A 21 -13.93 4.35 -1.16
C MET A 21 -15.38 4.81 -1.01
N ASP A 22 -16.21 4.66 -2.06
CA ASP A 22 -17.66 4.94 -2.02
C ASP A 22 -18.44 3.87 -1.22
N LYS A 23 -17.91 2.66 -1.12
CA LYS A 23 -18.57 1.53 -0.43
C LYS A 23 -18.28 1.45 1.07
N ILE A 24 -17.10 1.89 1.51
CA ILE A 24 -16.72 1.74 2.92
C ILE A 24 -17.49 2.71 3.81
N PRO A 25 -18.13 2.23 4.90
CA PRO A 25 -18.94 3.08 5.78
C PRO A 25 -18.07 3.78 6.84
N ILE A 26 -17.03 4.50 6.40
CA ILE A 26 -16.07 5.17 7.27
C ILE A 26 -16.57 6.55 7.73
N ASP A 27 -16.44 6.83 9.02
CA ASP A 27 -16.61 8.18 9.60
C ASP A 27 -15.21 8.80 9.78
N TYR A 28 -14.80 9.63 8.83
CA TYR A 28 -13.47 10.27 8.84
C TYR A 28 -13.19 11.17 10.06
N ALA A 29 -14.22 11.54 10.84
CA ALA A 29 -14.04 12.29 12.07
C ALA A 29 -13.63 11.41 13.27
N ARG A 30 -13.82 10.10 13.17
CA ARG A 30 -13.64 9.16 14.28
C ARG A 30 -12.78 7.97 13.94
N ASP A 31 -12.91 7.47 12.72
CA ASP A 31 -12.29 6.22 12.29
C ASP A 31 -10.91 6.46 11.70
N GLN A 32 -10.07 5.45 11.74
CA GLN A 32 -8.73 5.48 11.16
C GLN A 32 -8.75 4.82 9.79
N LEU A 33 -8.20 5.48 8.78
CA LEU A 33 -7.94 4.88 7.47
C LEU A 33 -6.45 4.62 7.29
N ILE A 34 -6.11 3.45 6.76
CA ILE A 34 -4.74 3.02 6.50
C ILE A 34 -4.66 2.42 5.10
N PHE A 35 -3.71 2.88 4.31
CA PHE A 35 -3.34 2.27 3.03
C PHE A 35 -1.99 1.55 3.21
N ILE A 36 -1.88 0.29 2.74
CA ILE A 36 -0.71 -0.54 3.06
C ILE A 36 0.38 -0.56 1.99
N GLY A 37 0.35 0.37 1.02
CA GLY A 37 1.38 0.51 -0.02
C GLY A 37 0.98 -0.05 -1.37
N ASP A 38 1.94 -0.06 -2.31
CA ASP A 38 1.79 -0.48 -3.69
C ASP A 38 0.65 0.27 -4.42
N TYR A 39 0.78 1.60 -4.48
CA TYR A 39 -0.17 2.49 -5.14
C TYR A 39 -0.01 2.50 -6.65
N ILE A 40 1.22 2.39 -7.12
CA ILE A 40 1.66 2.59 -8.50
C ILE A 40 2.03 1.27 -9.19
N ASP A 41 2.32 1.37 -10.47
CA ASP A 41 2.84 0.33 -11.36
C ASP A 41 1.82 -0.74 -11.77
N ARG A 42 2.08 -1.38 -12.91
CA ARG A 42 1.30 -2.48 -13.50
C ARG A 42 -0.08 -2.07 -14.03
N GLY A 43 -0.81 -1.29 -13.28
CA GLY A 43 -2.16 -0.84 -13.64
C GLY A 43 -2.16 0.39 -14.55
N PRO A 44 -3.33 0.77 -15.07
CA PRO A 44 -3.43 1.77 -16.13
C PRO A 44 -3.48 3.23 -15.66
N SER A 45 -3.58 3.50 -14.35
CA SER A 45 -3.89 4.85 -13.84
C SER A 45 -3.13 5.16 -12.54
N SER A 46 -1.81 4.89 -12.53
CA SER A 46 -0.95 5.14 -11.36
C SER A 46 -0.95 6.61 -10.96
N VAL A 47 -0.92 7.54 -11.93
CA VAL A 47 -0.91 8.97 -11.64
C VAL A 47 -2.24 9.43 -11.06
N ASP A 48 -3.39 8.92 -11.56
CA ASP A 48 -4.70 9.25 -10.99
C ASP A 48 -4.84 8.75 -9.54
N VAL A 49 -4.28 7.57 -9.24
CA VAL A 49 -4.23 7.04 -7.87
C VAL A 49 -3.44 7.99 -6.98
N VAL A 50 -2.26 8.43 -7.40
CA VAL A 50 -1.41 9.32 -6.58
C VAL A 50 -2.07 10.69 -6.43
N ASP A 51 -2.61 11.28 -7.50
CA ASP A 51 -3.38 12.53 -7.46
C ASP A 51 -4.52 12.45 -6.41
N TYR A 52 -5.27 11.35 -6.45
CA TYR A 52 -6.36 11.12 -5.50
C TYR A 52 -5.86 11.03 -4.06
N LEU A 53 -4.79 10.25 -3.80
CA LEU A 53 -4.26 10.04 -2.45
C LEU A 53 -3.57 11.28 -1.87
N VAL A 54 -2.91 12.10 -2.70
CA VAL A 54 -2.34 13.40 -2.29
C VAL A 54 -3.45 14.33 -1.83
N ASN A 55 -4.50 14.52 -2.65
CA ASN A 55 -5.66 15.33 -2.27
C ASN A 55 -6.37 14.75 -1.03
N PHE A 56 -6.49 13.43 -0.97
CA PHE A 56 -7.12 12.76 0.17
C PHE A 56 -6.35 13.00 1.48
N LYS A 57 -5.02 12.98 1.44
CA LYS A 57 -4.15 13.25 2.59
C LYS A 57 -4.33 14.68 3.11
N GLU A 58 -4.53 15.65 2.22
CA GLU A 58 -4.79 17.06 2.61
C GLU A 58 -6.15 17.20 3.31
N LEU A 59 -7.19 16.53 2.78
CA LEU A 59 -8.55 16.57 3.34
C LEU A 59 -8.66 15.79 4.66
N PHE A 60 -7.93 14.69 4.78
CA PHE A 60 -7.98 13.77 5.93
C PHE A 60 -6.57 13.47 6.46
N PRO A 61 -5.91 14.44 7.13
CA PRO A 61 -4.50 14.33 7.55
C PRO A 61 -4.23 13.24 8.59
N GLY A 62 -5.28 12.67 9.19
CA GLY A 62 -5.18 11.50 10.08
C GLY A 62 -4.98 10.18 9.34
N THR A 63 -5.10 10.14 8.02
CA THR A 63 -4.91 8.92 7.22
C THR A 63 -3.45 8.48 7.23
N ILE A 64 -3.22 7.18 7.40
CA ILE A 64 -1.88 6.57 7.38
C ILE A 64 -1.61 5.98 6.00
N PHE A 65 -0.47 6.33 5.42
CA PHE A 65 0.00 5.79 4.15
C PHE A 65 1.31 5.04 4.37
N LEU A 66 1.27 3.73 4.14
CA LEU A 66 2.46 2.90 4.22
C LEU A 66 3.18 2.85 2.87
N LYS A 67 4.47 2.58 2.91
CA LYS A 67 5.30 2.36 1.73
C LYS A 67 5.20 0.92 1.30
N GLY A 68 4.92 0.68 0.02
CA GLY A 68 5.10 -0.60 -0.62
C GLY A 68 6.49 -0.75 -1.25
N ASN A 69 6.80 -1.95 -1.73
CA ASN A 69 8.06 -2.16 -2.45
C ASN A 69 8.08 -1.44 -3.80
N HIS A 70 6.94 -1.14 -4.40
CA HIS A 70 6.86 -0.40 -5.66
C HIS A 70 7.26 1.07 -5.48
N GLU A 71 6.83 1.74 -4.43
CA GLU A 71 7.28 3.09 -4.11
C GLU A 71 8.77 3.13 -3.74
N ASP A 72 9.27 2.07 -3.09
CA ASP A 72 10.71 1.95 -2.79
C ASP A 72 11.55 1.75 -4.04
N MET A 73 11.08 0.92 -4.98
CA MET A 73 11.73 0.74 -6.28
C MET A 73 11.71 2.01 -7.11
N LEU A 74 10.61 2.78 -7.11
CA LEU A 74 10.57 4.09 -7.77
C LEU A 74 11.62 5.04 -7.21
N GLN A 75 11.77 5.12 -5.89
CA GLN A 75 12.80 5.97 -5.26
C GLN A 75 14.21 5.54 -5.67
N ASN A 76 14.50 4.22 -5.67
CA ASN A 76 15.80 3.71 -6.13
C ASN A 76 16.04 3.96 -7.62
N TYR A 77 14.98 3.96 -8.45
CA TYR A 77 15.06 4.35 -9.86
C TYR A 77 15.45 5.83 -10.01
N LEU A 78 14.80 6.72 -9.23
CA LEU A 78 14.99 8.15 -9.32
C LEU A 78 16.36 8.60 -8.82
N ASP A 79 16.90 7.98 -7.78
CA ASP A 79 18.24 8.26 -7.26
C ASP A 79 19.36 7.54 -8.05
N GLY A 80 18.97 6.65 -8.99
CA GLY A 80 19.88 5.92 -9.87
C GLY A 80 20.54 4.70 -9.25
N SER A 81 20.16 4.29 -8.03
CA SER A 81 20.74 3.13 -7.34
C SER A 81 20.29 1.79 -7.93
N ASP A 82 19.05 1.68 -8.41
CA ASP A 82 18.54 0.49 -9.11
C ASP A 82 17.41 0.84 -10.09
N ARG A 83 17.76 1.06 -11.34
CA ARG A 83 16.79 1.31 -12.42
C ARG A 83 16.21 0.02 -13.01
N PHE A 84 16.98 -1.05 -12.98
CA PHE A 84 16.61 -2.29 -13.67
C PHE A 84 15.46 -3.01 -12.95
N THR A 85 15.54 -3.15 -11.64
CA THR A 85 14.49 -3.81 -10.84
C THR A 85 13.15 -3.10 -10.99
N TYR A 86 13.12 -1.76 -10.97
CA TYR A 86 11.90 -0.99 -11.15
C TYR A 86 11.22 -1.27 -12.49
N MET A 87 12.00 -1.22 -13.58
CA MET A 87 11.48 -1.47 -14.93
C MET A 87 10.93 -2.89 -15.09
N LEU A 88 11.61 -3.90 -14.53
CA LEU A 88 11.16 -5.30 -14.59
C LEU A 88 9.85 -5.55 -13.79
N ASN A 89 9.55 -4.73 -12.81
CA ASN A 89 8.37 -4.88 -11.96
C ASN A 89 7.16 -4.04 -12.40
N GLY A 90 7.19 -3.47 -13.60
CA GLY A 90 6.05 -2.74 -14.18
C GLY A 90 6.11 -1.23 -13.98
N GLY A 91 7.28 -0.67 -13.62
CA GLY A 91 7.47 0.76 -13.44
C GLY A 91 7.39 1.57 -14.73
N GLN A 92 7.54 0.91 -15.91
CA GLN A 92 7.43 1.58 -17.20
C GLN A 92 6.08 2.27 -17.39
N GLN A 93 4.96 1.62 -17.01
CA GLN A 93 3.62 2.21 -17.13
C GLN A 93 3.50 3.51 -16.36
N THR A 94 3.96 3.53 -15.11
CA THR A 94 3.95 4.73 -14.27
C THR A 94 4.79 5.86 -14.86
N LEU A 95 5.99 5.55 -15.35
CA LEU A 95 6.86 6.55 -15.99
C LEU A 95 6.22 7.11 -17.26
N ASP A 96 5.65 6.27 -18.10
CA ASP A 96 4.97 6.68 -19.33
C ASP A 96 3.77 7.57 -19.04
N GLU A 97 2.98 7.27 -17.99
CA GLU A 97 1.87 8.11 -17.56
C GLU A 97 2.34 9.52 -17.15
N TYR A 98 3.39 9.62 -16.33
CA TYR A 98 3.96 10.91 -15.93
C TYR A 98 4.52 11.69 -17.13
N LEU A 99 5.25 11.02 -18.04
CA LEU A 99 5.78 11.64 -19.24
C LEU A 99 4.68 12.17 -20.15
N ASN A 100 3.61 11.39 -20.36
CA ASN A 100 2.47 11.79 -21.20
C ASN A 100 1.66 12.95 -20.62
N ARG A 101 1.66 13.12 -19.30
CA ARG A 101 0.97 14.24 -18.61
C ARG A 101 1.85 15.47 -18.47
N SER A 102 3.16 15.34 -18.63
CA SER A 102 4.09 16.47 -18.54
C SER A 102 3.93 17.38 -19.77
N ASN A 103 3.63 18.65 -19.51
CA ASN A 103 3.58 19.69 -20.54
C ASN A 103 4.97 20.27 -20.86
N ASN A 104 6.01 19.86 -20.13
CA ASN A 104 7.37 20.35 -20.32
C ASN A 104 8.35 19.17 -20.43
N PRO A 105 8.83 18.86 -21.65
CA PRO A 105 9.74 17.73 -21.87
C PRO A 105 11.14 17.92 -21.23
N GLU A 106 11.48 19.15 -20.80
CA GLU A 106 12.74 19.43 -20.12
C GLU A 106 12.62 19.37 -18.60
N ALA A 107 11.37 19.38 -18.06
CA ALA A 107 11.14 19.25 -16.64
C ALA A 107 11.16 17.80 -16.18
N PHE A 108 11.51 17.58 -14.93
CA PHE A 108 11.33 16.28 -14.30
C PHE A 108 9.83 15.92 -14.30
N PRO A 109 9.42 14.75 -14.83
CA PRO A 109 8.02 14.48 -15.14
C PRO A 109 7.14 14.28 -13.91
N ILE A 110 7.70 13.89 -12.75
CA ILE A 110 6.92 13.66 -11.51
C ILE A 110 6.76 14.98 -10.76
N PRO A 111 5.52 15.42 -10.46
CA PRO A 111 5.27 16.62 -9.68
C PRO A 111 5.91 16.58 -8.29
N SER A 112 6.28 17.75 -7.76
CA SER A 112 6.90 17.87 -6.43
C SER A 112 6.03 17.32 -5.31
N GLU A 113 4.72 17.58 -5.37
CA GLU A 113 3.73 17.08 -4.42
C GLU A 113 3.64 15.54 -4.39
N HIS A 114 3.81 14.89 -5.56
CA HIS A 114 3.88 13.43 -5.62
C HIS A 114 5.18 12.89 -5.02
N LEU A 115 6.32 13.56 -5.28
CA LEU A 115 7.60 13.20 -4.65
C LEU A 115 7.53 13.37 -3.13
N GLU A 116 6.93 14.45 -2.63
CA GLU A 116 6.70 14.67 -1.20
C GLU A 116 5.80 13.59 -0.60
N PHE A 117 4.74 13.19 -1.32
CA PHE A 117 3.88 12.08 -0.92
C PHE A 117 4.69 10.78 -0.76
N PHE A 118 5.44 10.35 -1.79
CA PHE A 118 6.27 9.14 -1.72
C PHE A 118 7.32 9.20 -0.61
N ASN A 119 7.91 10.36 -0.36
CA ASN A 119 8.88 10.54 0.72
C ASN A 119 8.26 10.51 2.13
N SER A 120 6.97 10.78 2.25
CA SER A 120 6.24 10.78 3.52
C SER A 120 5.73 9.41 3.97
N LEU A 121 5.83 8.38 3.11
CA LEU A 121 5.30 7.05 3.37
C LEU A 121 6.06 6.34 4.50
N GLN A 122 5.30 5.70 5.40
CA GLN A 122 5.84 5.00 6.56
C GLN A 122 6.09 3.53 6.24
N LEU A 123 7.09 2.92 6.88
CA LEU A 123 7.38 1.48 6.69
C LEU A 123 6.38 0.56 7.41
N TYR A 124 5.86 1.00 8.54
CA TYR A 124 4.82 0.32 9.31
C TYR A 124 4.07 1.32 10.19
N TYR A 125 2.91 0.90 10.66
CA TYR A 125 2.16 1.59 11.70
C TYR A 125 1.68 0.57 12.74
N GLN A 126 1.47 0.97 13.99
CA GLN A 126 0.95 0.05 15.01
C GLN A 126 -0.05 0.74 15.94
N THR A 127 -1.02 -0.04 16.39
CA THR A 127 -1.95 0.28 17.47
C THR A 127 -1.72 -0.64 18.66
N GLU A 128 -2.59 -0.62 19.65
CA GLU A 128 -2.54 -1.55 20.77
C GLU A 128 -2.66 -3.01 20.32
N ASP A 129 -3.58 -3.31 19.38
CA ASP A 129 -3.95 -4.67 18.97
C ASP A 129 -3.34 -5.11 17.63
N TYR A 130 -2.91 -4.17 16.78
CA TYR A 130 -2.55 -4.44 15.39
C TYR A 130 -1.20 -3.86 15.00
N ILE A 131 -0.52 -4.54 14.07
CA ILE A 131 0.62 -4.03 13.31
C ILE A 131 0.20 -4.01 11.84
N PHE A 132 0.40 -2.89 11.17
CA PHE A 132 0.17 -2.70 9.74
C PHE A 132 1.52 -2.57 9.03
N VAL A 133 1.74 -3.37 8.02
CA VAL A 133 3.00 -3.42 7.27
C VAL A 133 2.70 -3.86 5.84
N HIS A 134 3.53 -3.43 4.88
CA HIS A 134 3.28 -3.80 3.50
C HIS A 134 3.39 -5.30 3.26
N ALA A 135 4.57 -5.93 3.49
CA ALA A 135 4.77 -7.34 3.16
C ALA A 135 4.71 -8.30 4.36
N GLY A 136 5.29 -7.93 5.48
CA GLY A 136 5.30 -8.78 6.68
C GLY A 136 6.48 -8.53 7.60
N LEU A 137 6.70 -9.47 8.51
CA LEU A 137 7.68 -9.34 9.58
C LEU A 137 8.55 -10.62 9.69
N ARG A 138 9.81 -10.43 9.97
CA ARG A 138 10.71 -11.54 10.30
C ARG A 138 10.47 -11.99 11.74
N LYS A 139 10.20 -13.28 11.91
CA LYS A 139 9.96 -13.89 13.25
C LYS A 139 11.16 -13.69 14.19
N LYS A 140 10.87 -13.50 15.47
CA LYS A 140 11.86 -13.31 16.55
C LYS A 140 12.71 -12.03 16.43
N VAL A 141 12.36 -11.11 15.57
CA VAL A 141 12.97 -9.78 15.47
C VAL A 141 11.96 -8.75 15.99
N PRO A 142 12.32 -7.90 16.96
CA PRO A 142 11.47 -6.80 17.41
C PRO A 142 11.07 -5.88 16.26
N LEU A 143 9.89 -5.24 16.34
CA LEU A 143 9.34 -4.43 15.24
C LEU A 143 10.31 -3.30 14.82
N GLU A 144 10.89 -2.60 15.79
CA GLU A 144 11.86 -1.51 15.59
C GLU A 144 13.20 -1.96 15.01
N SER A 145 13.47 -3.27 15.04
CA SER A 145 14.70 -3.88 14.51
C SER A 145 14.48 -4.61 13.19
N GLN A 146 13.25 -4.59 12.67
CA GLN A 146 12.94 -5.19 11.36
C GLN A 146 13.69 -4.47 10.24
N LYS A 147 14.24 -5.22 9.30
CA LYS A 147 14.91 -4.63 8.14
C LYS A 147 13.88 -4.14 7.12
N LYS A 148 14.14 -3.01 6.48
CA LYS A 148 13.32 -2.47 5.39
C LYS A 148 13.01 -3.54 4.34
N MET A 149 14.00 -4.37 3.97
CA MET A 149 13.83 -5.47 3.02
C MET A 149 12.78 -6.49 3.48
N ASP A 150 12.72 -6.83 4.78
CA ASP A 150 11.71 -7.76 5.30
C ASP A 150 10.33 -7.10 5.31
N LEU A 151 10.22 -5.83 5.75
CA LEU A 151 8.97 -5.08 5.79
C LEU A 151 8.32 -4.92 4.41
N LEU A 152 9.13 -4.84 3.33
CA LEU A 152 8.66 -4.54 1.97
C LEU A 152 8.63 -5.77 1.03
N TRP A 153 9.33 -6.88 1.36
CA TRP A 153 9.53 -7.96 0.40
C TRP A 153 9.31 -9.38 0.93
N ILE A 154 9.24 -9.59 2.24
CA ILE A 154 9.10 -10.94 2.82
C ILE A 154 7.80 -11.60 2.32
N ARG A 155 7.85 -12.90 2.01
CA ARG A 155 6.70 -13.68 1.55
C ARG A 155 6.57 -14.96 2.38
N ASP A 156 6.99 -16.09 1.84
CA ASP A 156 6.77 -17.44 2.38
C ASP A 156 7.21 -17.60 3.85
N GLU A 157 8.33 -16.99 4.22
CA GLU A 157 8.82 -17.05 5.61
C GLU A 157 7.86 -16.42 6.61
N PHE A 158 7.12 -15.37 6.20
CA PHE A 158 6.11 -14.72 7.02
C PHE A 158 4.75 -15.41 6.87
N ILE A 159 4.31 -15.70 5.65
CA ILE A 159 3.00 -16.28 5.35
C ILE A 159 2.83 -17.62 6.05
N HIS A 160 3.83 -18.52 5.99
CA HIS A 160 3.76 -19.84 6.60
C HIS A 160 4.18 -19.86 8.08
N SER A 161 4.45 -18.71 8.69
CA SER A 161 4.85 -18.61 10.09
C SER A 161 3.65 -18.47 11.03
N ASN A 162 3.55 -19.34 12.01
CA ASN A 162 2.59 -19.22 13.11
C ASN A 162 3.14 -18.42 14.30
N PHE A 163 4.23 -17.66 14.09
CA PHE A 163 4.83 -16.87 15.16
C PHE A 163 3.88 -15.78 15.63
N ASN A 164 3.69 -15.67 16.96
CA ASN A 164 2.89 -14.60 17.56
C ASN A 164 3.77 -13.37 17.80
N PHE A 165 3.46 -12.28 17.12
CA PHE A 165 4.12 -10.98 17.25
C PHE A 165 3.58 -10.14 18.42
N GLY A 166 2.68 -10.70 19.24
CA GLY A 166 1.99 -9.99 20.33
C GLY A 166 0.78 -9.18 19.87
N LYS A 167 0.71 -8.87 18.58
CA LYS A 167 -0.39 -8.16 17.91
C LYS A 167 -0.71 -8.87 16.61
N ARG A 168 -1.93 -8.68 16.10
CA ARG A 168 -2.30 -9.23 14.79
C ARG A 168 -1.72 -8.36 13.67
N VAL A 169 -1.08 -8.99 12.69
CA VAL A 169 -0.41 -8.29 11.59
C VAL A 169 -1.34 -8.19 10.38
N ILE A 170 -1.57 -6.97 9.88
CA ILE A 170 -2.32 -6.72 8.64
C ILE A 170 -1.32 -6.40 7.54
N PHE A 171 -1.42 -7.10 6.39
CA PHE A 171 -0.42 -7.00 5.34
C PHE A 171 -1.01 -7.19 3.92
N GLY A 172 -0.25 -6.82 2.88
CA GLY A 172 -0.52 -6.95 1.46
C GLY A 172 0.58 -7.70 0.70
N HIS A 173 1.06 -7.12 -0.41
CA HIS A 173 2.24 -7.54 -1.18
C HIS A 173 2.15 -8.92 -1.84
N THR A 174 1.60 -9.89 -1.19
CA THR A 174 1.43 -11.25 -1.73
C THR A 174 -0.02 -11.48 -2.08
N PRO A 175 -0.35 -11.59 -3.40
CA PRO A 175 -1.73 -11.68 -3.81
C PRO A 175 -2.35 -13.04 -3.47
N PHE A 176 -3.52 -12.99 -2.85
CA PHE A 176 -4.38 -14.12 -2.57
C PHE A 176 -5.65 -14.05 -3.43
N LYS A 177 -6.28 -15.18 -3.69
CA LYS A 177 -7.58 -15.18 -4.37
C LYS A 177 -8.70 -14.57 -3.52
N GLU A 178 -8.65 -14.82 -2.21
CA GLU A 178 -9.52 -14.26 -1.17
C GLU A 178 -8.63 -13.77 -0.02
N PRO A 179 -9.08 -12.86 0.85
CA PRO A 179 -8.30 -12.43 2.00
C PRO A 179 -7.81 -13.60 2.86
N LEU A 180 -6.53 -13.60 3.20
CA LEU A 180 -5.97 -14.57 4.14
C LEU A 180 -6.39 -14.18 5.56
N LEU A 181 -7.09 -15.08 6.26
CA LEU A 181 -7.54 -14.83 7.63
C LEU A 181 -6.96 -15.89 8.57
N GLU A 182 -5.95 -15.51 9.34
CA GLU A 182 -5.34 -16.34 10.37
C GLU A 182 -5.41 -15.68 11.75
N SER A 183 -5.15 -16.42 12.79
CA SER A 183 -5.21 -15.89 14.17
C SER A 183 -4.18 -14.80 14.45
N ASN A 184 -3.00 -14.88 13.82
CA ASN A 184 -1.87 -13.97 14.01
C ASN A 184 -1.69 -12.94 12.90
N LYS A 185 -2.40 -13.06 11.76
CA LYS A 185 -2.29 -12.15 10.62
C LYS A 185 -3.51 -12.13 9.72
N ILE A 186 -3.64 -11.07 8.93
CA ILE A 186 -4.64 -10.90 7.86
C ILE A 186 -3.94 -10.36 6.62
N GLY A 187 -4.01 -11.10 5.50
CA GLY A 187 -3.53 -10.67 4.19
C GLY A 187 -4.67 -10.12 3.35
N ILE A 188 -4.54 -8.90 2.84
CA ILE A 188 -5.61 -8.18 2.12
C ILE A 188 -5.26 -7.77 0.69
N ASP A 189 -4.06 -8.10 0.19
CA ASP A 189 -3.83 -8.04 -1.25
C ASP A 189 -4.60 -9.17 -1.92
N THR A 190 -5.63 -8.80 -2.66
CA THR A 190 -6.46 -9.75 -3.41
C THR A 190 -6.26 -9.65 -4.90
N GLY A 191 -5.16 -9.07 -5.34
CA GLY A 191 -4.74 -9.07 -6.74
C GLY A 191 -5.58 -8.16 -7.63
N ALA A 192 -5.88 -6.95 -7.18
CA ALA A 192 -6.69 -5.98 -7.91
C ALA A 192 -6.20 -5.77 -9.35
N VAL A 193 -4.91 -5.57 -9.54
CA VAL A 193 -4.29 -5.36 -10.87
C VAL A 193 -4.29 -6.62 -11.76
N TYR A 194 -4.45 -7.79 -11.18
CA TYR A 194 -4.55 -9.07 -11.91
C TYR A 194 -5.99 -9.46 -12.28
N GLY A 195 -6.92 -8.52 -12.22
CA GLY A 195 -8.31 -8.72 -12.61
C GLY A 195 -9.22 -9.23 -11.49
N ASN A 196 -8.71 -9.34 -10.27
CA ASN A 196 -9.50 -9.64 -9.08
C ASN A 196 -9.93 -8.32 -8.39
N ARG A 197 -10.25 -8.33 -7.10
CA ARG A 197 -10.83 -7.21 -6.35
C ARG A 197 -9.76 -6.39 -5.61
N LEU A 198 -10.02 -5.11 -5.40
CA LEU A 198 -9.37 -4.32 -4.37
C LEU A 198 -10.13 -4.51 -3.07
N THR A 199 -9.43 -4.88 -2.01
CA THR A 199 -10.03 -5.24 -0.72
C THR A 199 -9.70 -4.23 0.38
N CYS A 200 -10.71 -3.92 1.19
CA CYS A 200 -10.58 -3.21 2.46
C CYS A 200 -11.08 -4.11 3.59
N VAL A 201 -10.37 -4.14 4.72
CA VAL A 201 -10.86 -4.76 5.97
C VAL A 201 -11.19 -3.70 7.00
N GLN A 202 -12.35 -3.83 7.63
CA GLN A 202 -12.76 -3.05 8.81
C GLN A 202 -12.42 -3.83 10.08
N LEU A 203 -11.74 -3.21 11.02
CA LEU A 203 -11.36 -3.76 12.32
C LEU A 203 -12.07 -2.99 13.44
N PRO A 204 -12.38 -3.64 14.55
CA PRO A 204 -12.04 -5.03 14.91
C PRO A 204 -13.02 -6.09 14.37
N GLU A 205 -14.14 -5.73 13.74
CA GLU A 205 -15.21 -6.63 13.32
C GLU A 205 -14.79 -7.62 12.24
N MET A 206 -13.68 -7.36 11.53
CA MET A 206 -13.19 -8.16 10.39
C MET A 206 -14.20 -8.26 9.26
N GLU A 207 -14.88 -7.16 8.98
CA GLU A 207 -15.77 -7.03 7.83
C GLU A 207 -14.94 -6.63 6.59
N PHE A 208 -15.19 -7.29 5.47
CA PHE A 208 -14.46 -7.06 4.23
C PHE A 208 -15.34 -6.36 3.20
N PHE A 209 -14.81 -5.30 2.61
CA PHE A 209 -15.38 -4.57 1.48
C PHE A 209 -14.50 -4.75 0.25
N SER A 210 -15.07 -4.76 -0.94
CA SER A 210 -14.29 -4.92 -2.17
C SER A 210 -14.93 -4.27 -3.39
N ALA A 211 -14.09 -3.91 -4.34
CA ALA A 211 -14.47 -3.39 -5.65
C ALA A 211 -13.67 -4.00 -6.80
#